data_846d4b7c60fa4df45075ffecf3e9f6cb
#
_entry.id   846d4b7c60fa4df45075ffecf3e9f6cb
#
_cell.length_a   1.000
_cell.length_b   1.000
_cell.length_c   1.000
_cell.angle_alpha   90.00
_cell.angle_beta   90.00
_cell.angle_gamma   90.00
#
_symmetry.space_group_name_H-M   'P 1'
#
loop_
_entity.id
_entity.type
_entity.pdbx_description
1 polymer ?
#
loop_
_entity_poly.entity_id
_entity_poly.type
_entity_poly.pdbx_seq_one_letter_code
_entity_poly.pdbx_strand_id
1 'polypeptide(L)'
;MSDRHIITAIRKVAGTFKEDKVKLSVGIVQSIQGNTCTVTIDDQMVLPAVNLQAASCDGWLLVPSVGSTVVIAYSTQISAFVALYSDIDHAYLQVGDSSITILKDGNIGLNDGSFKGLVKGGALTQKLNNLENKVNELISNFNAHTHGVVSVGSPTSPTTSTITGNLTPTIEADIENNKITHGI
;
A
#
# COMPACT_ATOMS: atom_id res chain seq x y z
N MET A 1 15.90 -39.76 30.83
CA MET A 1 14.86 -38.77 31.20
C MET A 1 15.57 -37.46 31.42
N SER A 2 15.11 -36.39 30.76
CA SER A 2 15.78 -35.10 30.90
C SER A 2 15.46 -34.49 32.27
N ASP A 3 16.46 -33.91 32.94
CA ASP A 3 16.34 -33.25 34.25
C ASP A 3 15.17 -32.25 34.32
N ARG A 4 14.80 -31.65 33.18
CA ARG A 4 13.61 -30.76 33.07
C ARG A 4 12.30 -31.47 33.45
N HIS A 5 12.10 -32.71 33.08
CA HIS A 5 10.88 -33.46 33.43
C HIS A 5 10.78 -33.75 34.91
N ILE A 6 11.91 -34.07 35.55
CA ILE A 6 11.98 -34.33 37.00
C ILE A 6 11.69 -33.03 37.78
N ILE A 7 12.30 -31.92 37.41
CA ILE A 7 12.07 -30.63 38.04
C ILE A 7 10.60 -30.20 37.88
N THR A 8 10.02 -30.40 36.69
CA THR A 8 8.61 -30.09 36.44
C THR A 8 7.68 -30.94 37.29
N ALA A 9 7.96 -32.25 37.44
CA ALA A 9 7.18 -33.14 38.27
C ALA A 9 7.25 -32.72 39.75
N ILE A 10 8.44 -32.41 40.25
CA ILE A 10 8.66 -31.94 41.64
C ILE A 10 7.89 -30.65 41.89
N ARG A 11 7.95 -29.66 40.98
CA ARG A 11 7.22 -28.40 41.10
C ARG A 11 5.70 -28.58 41.08
N LYS A 12 5.17 -29.54 40.29
CA LYS A 12 3.74 -29.89 40.27
C LYS A 12 3.29 -30.48 41.61
N VAL A 13 4.07 -31.40 42.16
CA VAL A 13 3.77 -32.01 43.46
C VAL A 13 3.87 -31.02 44.60
N ALA A 14 4.84 -30.11 44.55
CA ALA A 14 5.03 -29.04 45.55
C ALA A 14 4.01 -27.90 45.43
N GLY A 15 3.11 -27.91 44.42
CA GLY A 15 2.16 -26.80 44.16
C GLY A 15 2.81 -25.51 43.70
N THR A 16 4.11 -25.55 43.37
CA THR A 16 4.89 -24.38 42.91
C THR A 16 5.03 -24.28 41.40
N PHE A 17 4.42 -25.22 40.67
CA PHE A 17 4.39 -25.22 39.21
C PHE A 17 3.43 -24.14 38.74
N LYS A 18 4.01 -23.08 38.21
CA LYS A 18 3.24 -22.05 37.45
C LYS A 18 3.30 -22.45 35.98
N GLU A 19 2.18 -22.83 35.43
CA GLU A 19 2.07 -22.90 33.97
C GLU A 19 2.18 -21.46 33.43
N ASP A 20 3.07 -21.28 32.47
CA ASP A 20 3.10 -20.03 31.66
C ASP A 20 1.87 -20.06 30.76
N LYS A 21 0.75 -19.54 31.26
CA LYS A 21 -0.49 -19.45 30.50
C LYS A 21 -0.54 -18.08 29.83
N VAL A 22 -0.70 -18.09 28.51
CA VAL A 22 -1.12 -16.90 27.80
C VAL A 22 -2.57 -16.62 28.19
N LYS A 23 -2.83 -15.45 28.73
CA LYS A 23 -4.18 -14.98 29.01
C LYS A 23 -4.64 -14.15 27.82
N LEU A 24 -5.90 -14.31 27.46
CA LEU A 24 -6.59 -13.50 26.47
C LEU A 24 -7.63 -12.66 27.20
N SER A 25 -7.71 -11.39 26.85
CA SER A 25 -8.75 -10.46 27.35
C SER A 25 -9.26 -9.64 26.19
N VAL A 26 -10.52 -9.26 26.24
CA VAL A 26 -11.15 -8.32 25.31
C VAL A 26 -11.10 -6.93 25.95
N GLY A 27 -10.79 -5.92 25.19
CA GLY A 27 -10.76 -4.56 25.68
C GLY A 27 -11.06 -3.55 24.60
N ILE A 28 -11.20 -2.29 25.03
CA ILE A 28 -11.50 -1.14 24.15
C ILE A 28 -10.28 -0.22 24.13
N VAL A 29 -9.85 0.16 22.93
CA VAL A 29 -8.73 1.07 22.72
C VAL A 29 -9.11 2.48 23.16
N GLN A 30 -8.34 3.03 24.08
CA GLN A 30 -8.55 4.38 24.60
C GLN A 30 -7.67 5.43 23.90
N SER A 31 -6.43 5.06 23.63
CA SER A 31 -5.47 5.94 22.94
C SER A 31 -4.37 5.15 22.26
N ILE A 32 -3.75 5.77 21.27
CA ILE A 32 -2.60 5.23 20.53
C ILE A 32 -1.39 6.12 20.79
N GLN A 33 -0.23 5.50 20.99
CA GLN A 33 1.03 6.21 21.16
C GLN A 33 2.17 5.44 20.48
N GLY A 34 2.50 5.83 19.25
CA GLY A 34 3.49 5.12 18.42
C GLY A 34 3.11 3.66 18.21
N ASN A 35 3.98 2.74 18.62
CA ASN A 35 3.79 1.29 18.47
C ASN A 35 3.02 0.63 19.64
N THR A 36 2.37 1.43 20.48
CA THR A 36 1.60 0.95 21.63
C THR A 36 0.23 1.60 21.69
N CYS A 37 -0.69 0.96 22.40
CA CYS A 37 -1.98 1.53 22.73
C CYS A 37 -2.30 1.34 24.20
N THR A 38 -3.20 2.18 24.70
CA THR A 38 -3.83 2.02 26.02
C THR A 38 -5.20 1.37 25.81
N VAL A 39 -5.47 0.32 26.56
CA VAL A 39 -6.71 -0.46 26.42
C VAL A 39 -7.38 -0.60 27.78
N THR A 40 -8.70 -0.40 27.82
CA THR A 40 -9.52 -0.68 29.00
C THR A 40 -10.17 -2.06 28.87
N ILE A 41 -9.99 -2.88 29.90
CA ILE A 41 -10.57 -4.22 30.04
C ILE A 41 -11.66 -4.15 31.12
N ASP A 42 -12.82 -4.77 30.88
CA ASP A 42 -13.91 -4.91 31.83
C ASP A 42 -14.33 -3.58 32.52
N ASP A 43 -14.33 -2.48 31.75
CA ASP A 43 -14.74 -1.12 32.16
C ASP A 43 -13.95 -0.51 33.35
N GLN A 44 -13.00 -1.21 33.91
CA GLN A 44 -12.29 -0.75 35.12
C GLN A 44 -10.76 -0.88 35.05
N MET A 45 -10.25 -1.87 34.34
CA MET A 45 -8.80 -2.11 34.27
C MET A 45 -8.19 -1.46 33.05
N VAL A 46 -7.36 -0.45 33.25
CA VAL A 46 -6.59 0.19 32.17
C VAL A 46 -5.23 -0.48 32.06
N LEU A 47 -4.94 -1.01 30.88
CA LEU A 47 -3.62 -1.51 30.51
C LEU A 47 -2.92 -0.45 29.63
N PRO A 48 -1.91 0.23 30.15
CA PRO A 48 -1.07 1.12 29.36
C PRO A 48 -0.05 0.32 28.54
N ALA A 49 0.43 0.91 27.46
CA ALA A 49 1.55 0.41 26.67
C ALA A 49 1.39 -1.04 26.17
N VAL A 50 0.18 -1.40 25.68
CA VAL A 50 -0.06 -2.66 24.98
C VAL A 50 0.60 -2.57 23.61
N ASN A 51 1.48 -3.51 23.28
CA ASN A 51 2.25 -3.48 22.03
C ASN A 51 1.36 -3.80 20.82
N LEU A 52 1.53 -3.03 19.75
CA LEU A 52 0.90 -3.27 18.44
C LEU A 52 1.81 -4.10 17.52
N GLN A 53 3.10 -4.16 17.83
CA GLN A 53 4.13 -4.83 17.08
C GLN A 53 5.14 -5.47 18.05
N ALA A 54 5.78 -6.55 17.64
CA ALA A 54 6.73 -7.26 18.49
C ALA A 54 8.02 -6.45 18.77
N ALA A 55 8.44 -5.64 17.85
CA ALA A 55 9.57 -4.72 17.95
C ALA A 55 9.33 -3.48 17.09
N SER A 56 10.02 -2.39 17.38
CA SER A 56 9.95 -1.15 16.60
C SER A 56 10.89 -1.17 15.38
N CYS A 57 10.77 -2.18 14.54
CA CYS A 57 11.59 -2.38 13.35
C CYS A 57 10.72 -2.94 12.22
N ASP A 58 11.35 -3.55 11.25
CA ASP A 58 10.68 -4.14 10.09
C ASP A 58 9.50 -5.07 10.48
N GLY A 59 8.51 -5.13 9.62
CA GLY A 59 7.34 -5.97 9.78
C GLY A 59 6.02 -5.21 9.67
N TRP A 60 4.93 -5.87 10.03
CA TRP A 60 3.60 -5.30 10.05
C TRP A 60 3.33 -4.55 11.35
N LEU A 61 2.84 -3.33 11.20
CA LEU A 61 2.19 -2.57 12.26
C LEU A 61 0.72 -2.35 11.86
N LEU A 62 -0.19 -2.88 12.66
CA LEU A 62 -1.62 -2.62 12.52
C LEU A 62 -2.05 -1.70 13.66
N VAL A 63 -2.55 -0.54 13.31
CA VAL A 63 -2.98 0.46 14.29
C VAL A 63 -4.51 0.43 14.38
N PRO A 64 -5.07 0.04 15.54
CA PRO A 64 -6.52 0.01 15.74
C PRO A 64 -7.11 1.42 15.82
N SER A 65 -8.37 1.56 15.46
CA SER A 65 -9.11 2.81 15.71
C SER A 65 -9.35 2.99 17.20
N VAL A 66 -9.26 4.24 17.68
CA VAL A 66 -9.68 4.58 19.07
C VAL A 66 -11.18 4.26 19.23
N GLY A 67 -11.54 3.62 20.33
CA GLY A 67 -12.88 3.11 20.60
C GLY A 67 -13.16 1.73 20.03
N SER A 68 -12.26 1.14 19.23
CA SER A 68 -12.43 -0.20 18.68
C SER A 68 -12.16 -1.29 19.74
N THR A 69 -12.76 -2.45 19.52
CA THR A 69 -12.55 -3.64 20.35
C THR A 69 -11.31 -4.39 19.87
N VAL A 70 -10.47 -4.79 20.80
CA VAL A 70 -9.28 -5.60 20.52
C VAL A 70 -9.21 -6.80 21.46
N VAL A 71 -8.57 -7.88 20.98
CA VAL A 71 -8.18 -8.99 21.84
C VAL A 71 -6.71 -8.83 22.21
N ILE A 72 -6.44 -8.82 23.49
CA ILE A 72 -5.09 -8.68 24.05
C ILE A 72 -4.61 -10.05 24.51
N ALA A 73 -3.41 -10.39 24.13
CA ALA A 73 -2.69 -11.54 24.67
C ALA A 73 -1.57 -11.05 25.60
N TYR A 74 -1.47 -11.66 26.77
CA TYR A 74 -0.40 -11.35 27.71
C TYR A 74 -0.01 -12.60 28.51
N SER A 75 1.24 -12.64 28.88
CA SER A 75 1.81 -13.63 29.78
C SER A 75 2.14 -12.97 31.11
N THR A 76 2.17 -13.75 32.17
CA THR A 76 2.58 -13.26 33.51
C THR A 76 4.00 -12.71 33.57
N GLN A 77 4.78 -12.93 32.52
CA GLN A 77 6.21 -12.54 32.45
C GLN A 77 6.53 -11.57 31.32
N ILE A 78 5.59 -11.25 30.45
CA ILE A 78 5.84 -10.50 29.22
C ILE A 78 4.80 -9.38 29.07
N SER A 79 5.18 -8.32 28.40
CA SER A 79 4.30 -7.23 27.99
C SER A 79 3.11 -7.73 27.18
N ALA A 80 1.97 -7.08 27.36
CA ALA A 80 0.76 -7.33 26.60
C ALA A 80 0.93 -6.90 25.14
N PHE A 81 0.25 -7.61 24.22
CA PHE A 81 0.20 -7.24 22.81
C PHE A 81 -1.21 -7.46 22.24
N VAL A 82 -1.56 -6.70 21.22
CA VAL A 82 -2.84 -6.87 20.52
C VAL A 82 -2.73 -8.06 19.58
N ALA A 83 -3.63 -9.03 19.76
CA ALA A 83 -3.66 -10.27 18.96
C ALA A 83 -4.70 -10.21 17.84
N LEU A 84 -5.86 -9.56 18.07
CA LEU A 84 -6.93 -9.40 17.08
C LEU A 84 -7.49 -7.98 17.15
N TYR A 85 -8.00 -7.50 16.03
CA TYR A 85 -8.52 -6.14 15.82
C TYR A 85 -9.94 -6.23 15.27
N SER A 86 -10.86 -5.40 15.76
CA SER A 86 -12.20 -5.26 15.17
C SER A 86 -12.26 -4.18 14.10
N ASP A 87 -11.47 -3.12 14.27
CA ASP A 87 -11.38 -1.99 13.33
C ASP A 87 -9.95 -1.43 13.32
N ILE A 88 -9.43 -1.17 12.12
CA ILE A 88 -8.07 -0.70 11.89
C ILE A 88 -8.13 0.71 11.31
N ASP A 89 -7.40 1.64 11.90
CA ASP A 89 -7.23 3.00 11.39
C ASP A 89 -6.26 3.02 10.22
N HIS A 90 -5.11 2.41 10.38
CA HIS A 90 -4.13 2.24 9.31
C HIS A 90 -3.25 1.01 9.52
N ALA A 91 -2.67 0.54 8.42
CA ALA A 91 -1.68 -0.52 8.41
C ALA A 91 -0.37 -0.02 7.79
N TYR A 92 0.75 -0.44 8.36
CA TYR A 92 2.09 -0.10 7.88
C TYR A 92 2.94 -1.36 7.79
N LEU A 93 3.57 -1.57 6.65
CA LEU A 93 4.56 -2.63 6.44
C LEU A 93 5.90 -2.00 6.12
N GLN A 94 6.93 -2.35 6.86
CA GLN A 94 8.31 -1.97 6.59
C GLN A 94 9.17 -3.20 6.36
N VAL A 95 10.01 -3.16 5.33
CA VAL A 95 11.04 -4.17 5.07
C VAL A 95 12.28 -3.44 4.55
N GLY A 96 13.27 -3.23 5.40
CA GLY A 96 14.44 -2.41 5.11
C GLY A 96 14.02 -0.99 4.70
N ASP A 97 14.45 -0.54 3.53
CA ASP A 97 14.13 0.79 3.00
C ASP A 97 12.78 0.89 2.28
N SER A 98 12.03 -0.23 2.20
CA SER A 98 10.74 -0.27 1.51
C SER A 98 9.58 -0.24 2.50
N SER A 99 8.58 0.58 2.21
CA SER A 99 7.37 0.67 3.03
C SER A 99 6.07 0.67 2.23
N ILE A 100 5.01 0.15 2.85
CA ILE A 100 3.64 0.23 2.36
C ILE A 100 2.78 0.75 3.50
N THR A 101 2.06 1.84 3.24
CA THR A 101 1.05 2.40 4.16
C THR A 101 -0.33 2.24 3.55
N ILE A 102 -1.28 1.75 4.31
CA ILE A 102 -2.70 1.64 3.92
C ILE A 102 -3.51 2.45 4.93
N LEU A 103 -4.18 3.49 4.47
CA LEU A 103 -4.97 4.38 5.30
C LEU A 103 -6.47 4.07 5.17
N LYS A 104 -7.23 4.37 6.22
CA LYS A 104 -8.68 4.16 6.28
C LYS A 104 -9.46 4.97 5.23
N ASP A 105 -8.91 6.08 4.76
CA ASP A 105 -9.48 6.92 3.70
C ASP A 105 -9.31 6.35 2.28
N GLY A 106 -8.69 5.16 2.14
CA GLY A 106 -8.44 4.49 0.88
C GLY A 106 -7.10 4.85 0.22
N ASN A 107 -6.31 5.72 0.83
CA ASN A 107 -4.97 6.02 0.31
C ASN A 107 -3.99 4.89 0.60
N ILE A 108 -3.18 4.57 -0.40
CA ILE A 108 -2.08 3.61 -0.30
C ILE A 108 -0.79 4.34 -0.66
N GLY A 109 0.13 4.39 0.28
CA GLY A 109 1.47 4.96 0.09
C GLY A 109 2.51 3.86 -0.12
N LEU A 110 3.37 4.04 -1.10
CA LEU A 110 4.58 3.24 -1.29
C LEU A 110 5.78 4.14 -1.00
N ASN A 111 6.68 3.72 -0.12
CA ASN A 111 7.87 4.50 0.28
C ASN A 111 7.52 5.96 0.64
N ASP A 112 6.51 6.14 1.49
CA ASP A 112 5.99 7.44 1.94
C ASP A 112 5.59 8.41 0.80
N GLY A 113 5.26 7.86 -0.38
CA GLY A 113 4.86 8.65 -1.54
C GLY A 113 5.98 9.44 -2.20
N SER A 114 7.25 9.18 -1.86
CA SER A 114 8.41 9.93 -2.36
C SER A 114 8.58 9.89 -3.88
N PHE A 115 8.06 8.86 -4.54
CA PHE A 115 8.09 8.71 -6.01
C PHE A 115 6.82 9.23 -6.71
N LYS A 116 5.95 9.97 -6.02
CA LYS A 116 4.65 10.45 -6.49
C LYS A 116 3.63 9.31 -6.74
N GLY A 117 2.47 9.67 -7.30
CA GLY A 117 1.39 8.71 -7.57
C GLY A 117 1.68 7.78 -8.74
N LEU A 118 1.05 6.62 -8.73
CA LEU A 118 1.05 5.70 -9.87
C LEU A 118 0.30 6.34 -11.04
N VAL A 119 0.77 6.05 -12.25
CA VAL A 119 0.15 6.55 -13.48
C VAL A 119 -1.23 5.90 -13.65
N LYS A 120 -2.25 6.73 -13.92
CA LYS A 120 -3.57 6.24 -14.32
C LYS A 120 -3.53 5.83 -15.80
N GLY A 121 -3.58 4.53 -16.07
CA GLY A 121 -3.46 3.96 -17.41
C GLY A 121 -4.41 4.62 -18.42
N GLY A 122 -5.70 4.67 -18.14
CA GLY A 122 -6.69 5.28 -19.03
C GLY A 122 -6.44 6.76 -19.34
N ALA A 123 -5.98 7.54 -18.34
CA ALA A 123 -5.65 8.94 -18.56
C ALA A 123 -4.39 9.12 -19.42
N LEU A 124 -3.40 8.24 -19.25
CA LEU A 124 -2.19 8.22 -20.07
C LEU A 124 -2.53 7.85 -21.52
N THR A 125 -3.29 6.76 -21.74
CA THR A 125 -3.76 6.33 -23.06
C THR A 125 -4.49 7.47 -23.78
N GLN A 126 -5.40 8.16 -23.10
CA GLN A 126 -6.11 9.29 -23.70
C GLN A 126 -5.17 10.43 -24.10
N LYS A 127 -4.14 10.74 -23.29
CA LYS A 127 -3.14 11.75 -23.63
C LYS A 127 -2.29 11.35 -24.83
N LEU A 128 -1.89 10.07 -24.90
CA LEU A 128 -1.13 9.53 -26.04
C LEU A 128 -1.97 9.58 -27.31
N ASN A 129 -3.22 9.11 -27.29
CA ASN A 129 -4.13 9.18 -28.45
C ASN A 129 -4.34 10.61 -28.94
N ASN A 130 -4.47 11.58 -28.05
CA ASN A 130 -4.57 13.00 -28.44
C ASN A 130 -3.28 13.47 -29.14
N LEU A 131 -2.11 13.04 -28.69
CA LEU A 131 -0.84 13.36 -29.34
C LEU A 131 -0.74 12.70 -30.71
N GLU A 132 -1.07 11.42 -30.83
CA GLU A 132 -1.08 10.65 -32.07
C GLU A 132 -2.02 11.27 -33.11
N ASN A 133 -3.22 11.68 -32.70
CA ASN A 133 -4.17 12.40 -33.56
C ASN A 133 -3.60 13.73 -34.05
N LYS A 134 -2.90 14.49 -33.21
CA LYS A 134 -2.25 15.74 -33.62
C LYS A 134 -1.10 15.50 -34.59
N VAL A 135 -0.33 14.45 -34.42
CA VAL A 135 0.74 14.06 -35.36
C VAL A 135 0.12 13.64 -36.69
N ASN A 136 -0.94 12.85 -36.69
CA ASN A 136 -1.64 12.43 -37.91
C ASN A 136 -2.26 13.61 -38.66
N GLU A 137 -2.83 14.60 -37.94
CA GLU A 137 -3.30 15.87 -38.51
C GLU A 137 -2.15 16.64 -39.15
N LEU A 138 -1.00 16.72 -38.49
CA LEU A 138 0.19 17.37 -39.03
C LEU A 138 0.69 16.68 -40.30
N ILE A 139 0.74 15.33 -40.33
CA ILE A 139 1.10 14.55 -41.52
C ILE A 139 0.16 14.85 -42.66
N SER A 140 -1.15 14.88 -42.39
CA SER A 140 -2.18 15.20 -43.42
C SER A 140 -1.98 16.61 -43.97
N ASN A 141 -1.80 17.61 -43.09
CA ASN A 141 -1.59 19.00 -43.50
C ASN A 141 -0.27 19.15 -44.28
N PHE A 142 0.79 18.47 -43.87
CA PHE A 142 2.07 18.48 -44.57
C PHE A 142 1.94 17.88 -45.97
N ASN A 143 1.26 16.73 -46.11
CA ASN A 143 1.08 16.08 -47.40
C ASN A 143 0.14 16.86 -48.35
N ALA A 144 -0.77 17.66 -47.80
CA ALA A 144 -1.74 18.44 -48.55
C ALA A 144 -1.27 19.88 -48.88
N HIS A 145 -0.18 20.39 -48.24
CA HIS A 145 0.22 21.75 -48.47
C HIS A 145 0.81 21.94 -49.84
N THR A 146 0.51 23.08 -50.44
CA THR A 146 0.99 23.47 -51.79
C THR A 146 1.65 24.84 -51.70
N HIS A 147 2.67 25.04 -52.51
CA HIS A 147 3.31 26.34 -52.63
C HIS A 147 2.67 27.12 -53.78
N GLY A 148 2.15 28.32 -53.48
CA GLY A 148 1.67 29.24 -54.51
C GLY A 148 2.85 29.79 -55.32
N VAL A 149 2.76 29.72 -56.63
CA VAL A 149 3.76 30.31 -57.54
C VAL A 149 3.46 31.79 -57.73
N VAL A 150 4.42 32.63 -57.39
CA VAL A 150 4.31 34.11 -57.61
C VAL A 150 4.91 34.54 -58.94
N SER A 151 5.49 33.63 -59.72
CA SER A 151 6.15 33.93 -60.99
C SER A 151 5.55 33.17 -62.15
N VAL A 152 5.28 33.87 -63.26
CA VAL A 152 4.78 33.29 -64.49
C VAL A 152 5.86 32.42 -65.11
N GLY A 153 5.67 31.09 -65.12
CA GLY A 153 6.52 30.24 -65.92
C GLY A 153 6.89 28.85 -65.45
N SER A 154 6.65 28.43 -64.22
CA SER A 154 6.84 27.06 -63.84
C SER A 154 5.97 26.67 -62.65
N PRO A 155 5.10 25.63 -62.80
CA PRO A 155 4.43 25.08 -61.65
C PRO A 155 5.49 24.51 -60.69
N THR A 156 5.44 24.91 -59.44
CA THR A 156 6.21 24.23 -58.39
C THR A 156 5.66 22.84 -58.27
N SER A 157 6.51 21.85 -58.48
CA SER A 157 6.16 20.50 -58.27
C SER A 157 5.63 20.34 -56.82
N PRO A 158 4.55 19.59 -56.59
CA PRO A 158 4.18 19.22 -55.24
C PRO A 158 5.38 18.49 -54.61
N THR A 159 5.52 18.61 -53.31
CA THR A 159 6.60 17.91 -52.60
C THR A 159 6.59 16.45 -53.01
N THR A 160 7.69 15.97 -53.56
CA THR A 160 7.82 14.55 -53.99
C THR A 160 7.94 13.60 -52.79
N SER A 161 8.12 14.15 -51.59
CA SER A 161 8.21 13.38 -50.35
C SER A 161 6.88 13.44 -49.61
N THR A 162 6.18 12.36 -49.58
CA THR A 162 5.01 12.14 -48.72
C THR A 162 5.39 11.36 -47.51
N ILE A 163 4.86 11.73 -46.36
CA ILE A 163 4.96 10.93 -45.16
C ILE A 163 3.93 9.80 -45.28
N THR A 164 4.39 8.57 -45.33
CA THR A 164 3.52 7.38 -45.41
C THR A 164 3.41 6.72 -44.05
N GLY A 165 2.21 6.37 -43.67
CA GLY A 165 1.89 5.71 -42.40
C GLY A 165 1.37 6.70 -41.34
N ASN A 166 0.22 6.36 -40.77
CA ASN A 166 -0.34 7.06 -39.62
C ASN A 166 0.04 6.32 -38.35
N LEU A 167 0.09 7.04 -37.25
CA LEU A 167 0.18 6.43 -35.93
C LEU A 167 -1.12 5.69 -35.62
N THR A 168 -1.00 4.50 -35.07
CA THR A 168 -2.13 3.73 -34.57
C THR A 168 -2.45 4.19 -33.14
N PRO A 169 -3.73 4.23 -32.73
CA PRO A 169 -4.09 4.56 -31.37
C PRO A 169 -3.45 3.63 -30.35
N THR A 170 -2.92 4.19 -29.29
CA THR A 170 -2.45 3.43 -28.12
C THR A 170 -3.65 2.82 -27.40
N ILE A 171 -3.62 1.54 -27.11
CA ILE A 171 -4.62 0.86 -26.30
C ILE A 171 -4.05 0.55 -24.91
N GLU A 172 -4.90 0.43 -23.89
CA GLU A 172 -4.48 0.18 -22.52
C GLU A 172 -3.65 -1.10 -22.39
N ALA A 173 -4.00 -2.14 -23.14
CA ALA A 173 -3.28 -3.41 -23.16
C ALA A 173 -1.80 -3.30 -23.58
N ASP A 174 -1.40 -2.21 -24.26
CA ASP A 174 -0.01 -1.99 -24.67
C ASP A 174 0.84 -1.42 -23.52
N ILE A 175 0.20 -0.83 -22.50
CA ILE A 175 0.87 -0.09 -21.42
C ILE A 175 0.50 -0.57 -20.02
N GLU A 176 -0.47 -1.46 -19.88
CA GLU A 176 -0.97 -1.96 -18.60
C GLU A 176 -0.32 -3.29 -18.21
N ASN A 177 0.12 -3.38 -16.97
CA ASN A 177 0.54 -4.66 -16.40
C ASN A 177 -0.63 -5.35 -15.70
N ASN A 178 -1.27 -6.29 -16.39
CA ASN A 178 -2.44 -7.03 -15.89
C ASN A 178 -2.18 -7.89 -14.64
N LYS A 179 -0.92 -8.03 -14.21
CA LYS A 179 -0.56 -8.77 -12.99
C LYS A 179 -0.54 -7.90 -11.74
N ILE A 180 -0.53 -6.58 -11.91
CA ILE A 180 -0.55 -5.61 -10.82
C ILE A 180 -1.70 -4.66 -11.09
N THR A 181 -2.83 -4.91 -10.44
CA THR A 181 -4.00 -4.05 -10.53
C THR A 181 -4.12 -3.23 -9.26
N HIS A 182 -4.46 -1.94 -9.40
CA HIS A 182 -4.86 -1.08 -8.29
C HIS A 182 -6.34 -0.73 -8.49
N GLY A 183 -7.13 -0.87 -7.44
CA GLY A 183 -8.54 -0.46 -7.46
C GLY A 183 -8.69 1.07 -7.37
N ILE A 184 -9.90 1.51 -7.68
CA ILE A 184 -10.36 2.88 -7.46
C ILE A 184 -10.60 3.08 -5.96
#